data_b2c9e9f3c6f261328b550f38c8b131cd
#
_entry.id   b2c9e9f3c6f261328b550f38c8b131cd
#
_cell.length_a   1.000
_cell.length_b   1.000
_cell.length_c   1.000
_cell.angle_alpha   90.00
_cell.angle_beta   90.00
_cell.angle_gamma   90.00
#
_symmetry.space_group_name_H-M   'P 1'
#
loop_
_entity.id
_entity.type
_entity.pdbx_description
1 polymer ?
#
loop_
_entity_poly.entity_id
_entity_poly.type
_entity_poly.pdbx_seq_one_letter_code
_entity_poly.pdbx_strand_id
1 'polypeptide(L)'
;IRDTRLSRGLEMCIRDSREPSYEKHLSRYKVGHLLLDTFNYNGHTTTIEALWSGLPVITLQGKNFASRVSASILRSIGLEELIAKTINEYKEKVIFYSKNPNEINALKNKLSKLKSNGELFNTETFTIKLENVLKDLKR
;
A
#
# COMPACT_ATOMS: atom_id res chain seq x y z
N ILE A 1 -11.20 21.45 -11.15
CA ILE A 1 -12.19 21.26 -12.25
C ILE A 1 -11.37 20.81 -13.45
N ARG A 2 -11.34 19.53 -13.75
CA ARG A 2 -10.69 19.01 -14.95
C ARG A 2 -11.62 19.29 -16.14
N ASP A 3 -11.10 19.97 -17.15
CA ASP A 3 -11.82 20.19 -18.38
C ASP A 3 -11.97 18.84 -19.12
N THR A 4 -13.18 18.31 -19.08
CA THR A 4 -13.55 17.02 -19.66
C THR A 4 -13.47 16.96 -21.18
N ARG A 5 -13.19 18.08 -21.86
CA ARG A 5 -13.16 18.15 -23.32
C ARG A 5 -11.82 17.73 -23.94
N LEU A 6 -10.72 17.81 -23.18
CA LEU A 6 -9.37 17.45 -23.66
C LEU A 6 -9.02 15.98 -23.42
N SER A 7 -9.82 15.24 -22.67
CA SER A 7 -9.51 13.86 -22.26
C SER A 7 -10.18 12.77 -23.09
N ARG A 8 -11.08 13.09 -24.01
CA ARG A 8 -11.85 12.07 -24.77
C ARG A 8 -11.01 11.05 -25.55
N GLY A 9 -9.79 11.40 -25.95
CA GLY A 9 -8.87 10.47 -26.61
C GLY A 9 -8.10 9.55 -25.66
N LEU A 10 -8.01 9.90 -24.36
CA LEU A 10 -7.31 9.15 -23.32
C LEU A 10 -8.26 8.44 -22.35
N GLU A 11 -9.55 8.71 -22.45
CA GLU A 11 -10.59 8.15 -21.55
C GLU A 11 -10.74 6.63 -21.64
N MET A 12 -10.27 5.99 -22.70
CA MET A 12 -10.24 4.53 -22.78
C MET A 12 -9.27 3.89 -21.76
N CYS A 13 -8.33 4.66 -21.23
CA CYS A 13 -7.31 4.16 -20.29
C CYS A 13 -7.49 4.65 -18.85
N ILE A 14 -8.31 5.68 -18.61
CA ILE A 14 -8.52 6.28 -17.29
C ILE A 14 -9.99 6.10 -16.89
N ARG A 15 -10.25 5.09 -16.07
CA ARG A 15 -11.55 4.97 -15.40
C ARG A 15 -11.52 5.81 -14.12
N ASP A 16 -12.01 7.03 -14.23
CA ASP A 16 -12.15 7.95 -13.10
C ASP A 16 -13.56 7.78 -12.52
N SER A 17 -13.69 7.04 -11.43
CA SER A 17 -14.95 6.93 -10.71
C SER A 17 -14.81 7.57 -9.34
N ARG A 18 -15.57 8.62 -9.08
CA ARG A 18 -15.74 9.18 -7.73
C ARG A 18 -16.75 8.35 -6.96
N GLU A 19 -16.29 7.72 -5.88
CA GLU A 19 -17.21 7.07 -4.96
C GLU A 19 -17.69 8.08 -3.90
N PRO A 20 -19.00 8.13 -3.63
CA PRO A 20 -19.57 9.14 -2.74
C PRO A 20 -19.28 8.88 -1.26
N SER A 21 -18.89 7.64 -0.87
CA SER A 21 -18.57 7.29 0.51
C SER A 21 -17.20 6.66 0.61
N TYR A 22 -16.52 6.89 1.74
CA TYR A 22 -15.22 6.31 2.04
C TYR A 22 -15.27 4.77 2.10
N GLU A 23 -16.35 4.20 2.62
CA GLU A 23 -16.55 2.76 2.68
C GLU A 23 -16.59 2.12 1.28
N LYS A 24 -17.33 2.75 0.35
CA LYS A 24 -17.36 2.31 -1.05
C LYS A 24 -15.99 2.48 -1.72
N HIS A 25 -15.27 3.56 -1.41
CA HIS A 25 -13.91 3.74 -1.88
C HIS A 25 -13.01 2.57 -1.44
N LEU A 26 -13.02 2.21 -0.17
CA LEU A 26 -12.24 1.08 0.34
C LEU A 26 -12.69 -0.28 -0.26
N SER A 27 -13.99 -0.45 -0.55
CA SER A 27 -14.48 -1.69 -1.14
C SER A 27 -13.91 -1.98 -2.53
N ARG A 28 -13.46 -0.95 -3.26
CA ARG A 28 -12.82 -1.08 -4.59
C ARG A 28 -11.51 -1.87 -4.53
N TYR A 29 -10.76 -1.77 -3.43
CA TYR A 29 -9.53 -2.55 -3.26
C TYR A 29 -9.77 -4.06 -3.23
N LYS A 30 -10.99 -4.51 -2.87
CA LYS A 30 -11.36 -5.93 -2.85
C LYS A 30 -11.43 -6.57 -4.24
N VAL A 31 -11.60 -5.77 -5.30
CA VAL A 31 -11.63 -6.23 -6.69
C VAL A 31 -10.22 -6.59 -7.18
N GLY A 32 -9.20 -5.95 -6.60
CA GLY A 32 -7.81 -6.17 -6.95
C GLY A 32 -7.23 -7.46 -6.35
N HIS A 33 -6.18 -7.96 -6.99
CA HIS A 33 -5.39 -9.06 -6.45
C HIS A 33 -4.08 -8.57 -5.85
N LEU A 34 -3.52 -7.50 -6.42
CA LEU A 34 -2.24 -6.91 -6.06
C LEU A 34 -2.25 -5.42 -6.43
N LEU A 35 -1.76 -4.56 -5.55
CA LEU A 35 -1.52 -3.15 -5.85
C LEU A 35 -0.06 -2.96 -6.29
N LEU A 36 0.13 -2.30 -7.42
CA LEU A 36 1.43 -1.90 -7.94
C LEU A 36 1.69 -0.45 -7.54
N ASP A 37 2.63 -0.26 -6.62
CA ASP A 37 2.96 1.07 -6.10
C ASP A 37 3.75 1.91 -7.11
N THR A 38 3.64 3.22 -7.01
CA THR A 38 4.36 4.19 -7.86
C THR A 38 5.80 4.39 -7.41
N PHE A 39 6.74 4.65 -8.36
CA PHE A 39 8.18 4.57 -8.08
C PHE A 39 8.77 5.81 -7.40
N ASN A 40 8.51 6.99 -7.94
CA ASN A 40 9.15 8.22 -7.47
C ASN A 40 8.48 8.81 -6.22
N TYR A 41 7.19 8.60 -6.11
CA TYR A 41 6.36 8.97 -4.99
C TYR A 41 5.46 7.79 -4.66
N ASN A 42 5.79 7.06 -3.60
CA ASN A 42 5.01 5.91 -3.17
C ASN A 42 3.60 6.32 -2.69
N GLY A 43 2.68 5.38 -2.69
CA GLY A 43 1.43 5.55 -1.97
C GLY A 43 1.69 5.70 -0.48
N HIS A 44 1.10 6.68 0.16
CA HIS A 44 1.13 6.86 1.61
C HIS A 44 -0.19 6.35 2.20
N THR A 45 -1.21 7.18 2.21
CA THR A 45 -2.57 6.80 2.59
C THR A 45 -3.11 5.67 1.72
N THR A 46 -2.89 5.74 0.40
CA THR A 46 -3.31 4.71 -0.55
C THR A 46 -2.73 3.33 -0.23
N THR A 47 -1.46 3.26 0.18
CA THR A 47 -0.82 2.00 0.59
C THR A 47 -1.46 1.46 1.86
N ILE A 48 -1.71 2.31 2.87
CA ILE A 48 -2.37 1.91 4.11
C ILE A 48 -3.80 1.44 3.84
N GLU A 49 -4.56 2.17 3.02
CA GLU A 49 -5.93 1.79 2.64
C GLU A 49 -5.99 0.45 1.91
N ALA A 50 -5.04 0.19 1.00
CA ALA A 50 -4.95 -1.09 0.31
C ALA A 50 -4.68 -2.24 1.30
N LEU A 51 -3.68 -2.09 2.17
CA LEU A 51 -3.33 -3.09 3.18
C LEU A 51 -4.48 -3.31 4.18
N TRP A 52 -5.13 -2.23 4.63
CA TRP A 52 -6.33 -2.30 5.48
C TRP A 52 -7.48 -3.04 4.82
N SER A 53 -7.63 -2.86 3.51
CA SER A 53 -8.67 -3.55 2.72
C SER A 53 -8.30 -4.99 2.35
N GLY A 54 -7.11 -5.46 2.74
CA GLY A 54 -6.62 -6.81 2.48
C GLY A 54 -5.97 -6.98 1.11
N LEU A 55 -5.60 -5.88 0.43
CA LEU A 55 -4.93 -5.92 -0.86
C LEU A 55 -3.40 -5.83 -0.66
N PRO A 56 -2.61 -6.85 -1.03
CA PRO A 56 -1.15 -6.79 -0.97
C PRO A 56 -0.59 -5.72 -1.90
N VAL A 57 0.51 -5.08 -1.51
CA VAL A 57 1.15 -3.99 -2.24
C VAL A 57 2.59 -4.36 -2.55
N ILE A 58 3.00 -4.35 -3.83
CA ILE A 58 4.41 -4.43 -4.22
C ILE A 58 4.93 -3.02 -4.41
N THR A 59 6.08 -2.70 -3.79
CA THR A 59 6.73 -1.40 -3.90
C THR A 59 8.18 -1.51 -4.35
N LEU A 60 8.66 -0.51 -5.07
CA LEU A 60 10.08 -0.30 -5.37
C LEU A 60 10.62 0.73 -4.38
N GLN A 61 11.56 0.31 -3.53
CA GLN A 61 12.20 1.20 -2.57
C GLN A 61 13.17 2.14 -3.28
N GLY A 62 12.90 3.44 -3.22
CA GLY A 62 13.80 4.48 -3.71
C GLY A 62 14.72 5.05 -2.64
N LYS A 63 15.40 6.15 -2.99
CA LYS A 63 16.39 6.82 -2.12
C LYS A 63 15.78 7.96 -1.30
N ASN A 64 14.76 8.63 -1.82
CA ASN A 64 14.12 9.79 -1.21
C ASN A 64 13.05 9.38 -0.21
N PHE A 65 12.68 10.28 0.72
CA PHE A 65 11.61 10.04 1.70
C PHE A 65 10.33 9.51 1.03
N ALA A 66 9.81 10.25 0.04
CA ALA A 66 8.56 9.91 -0.62
C ALA A 66 8.56 8.54 -1.34
N SER A 67 9.73 8.05 -1.76
CA SER A 67 9.89 6.75 -2.42
C SER A 67 10.29 5.61 -1.47
N ARG A 68 10.26 5.84 -0.15
CA ARG A 68 10.56 4.84 0.88
C ARG A 68 9.38 4.55 1.80
N VAL A 69 8.30 5.31 1.70
CA VAL A 69 7.19 5.23 2.66
C VAL A 69 6.51 3.87 2.61
N SER A 70 6.14 3.38 1.43
CA SER A 70 5.51 2.06 1.30
C SER A 70 6.43 0.93 1.79
N ALA A 71 7.74 1.02 1.50
CA ALA A 71 8.70 0.04 2.00
C ALA A 71 8.80 0.07 3.54
N SER A 72 8.74 1.25 4.16
CA SER A 72 8.70 1.39 5.62
C SER A 72 7.43 0.76 6.21
N ILE A 73 6.27 1.03 5.61
CA ILE A 73 4.99 0.45 6.03
C ILE A 73 5.04 -1.08 5.93
N LEU A 74 5.53 -1.64 4.82
CA LEU A 74 5.61 -3.08 4.63
C LEU A 74 6.56 -3.76 5.64
N ARG A 75 7.69 -3.10 5.99
CA ARG A 75 8.58 -3.61 7.04
C ARG A 75 7.92 -3.65 8.41
N SER A 76 7.18 -2.60 8.76
CA SER A 76 6.51 -2.54 10.08
C SER A 76 5.49 -3.64 10.30
N ILE A 77 5.02 -4.28 9.23
CA ILE A 77 4.05 -5.39 9.27
C ILE A 77 4.66 -6.74 8.85
N GLY A 78 5.99 -6.81 8.67
CA GLY A 78 6.67 -8.06 8.32
C GLY A 78 6.31 -8.62 6.94
N LEU A 79 6.15 -7.73 5.94
CA LEU A 79 5.88 -8.07 4.54
C LEU A 79 7.04 -7.60 3.64
N GLU A 80 8.27 -7.82 4.07
CA GLU A 80 9.47 -7.39 3.34
C GLU A 80 9.62 -8.09 1.99
N GLU A 81 9.05 -9.27 1.83
CA GLU A 81 8.99 -10.00 0.57
C GLU A 81 8.36 -9.22 -0.58
N LEU A 82 7.53 -8.22 -0.27
CA LEU A 82 6.86 -7.35 -1.26
C LEU A 82 7.68 -6.09 -1.62
N ILE A 83 8.85 -5.91 -1.00
CA ILE A 83 9.73 -4.77 -1.27
C ILE A 83 10.75 -5.18 -2.32
N ALA A 84 10.82 -4.44 -3.41
CA ALA A 84 11.87 -4.56 -4.43
C ALA A 84 12.93 -3.46 -4.26
N LYS A 85 14.19 -3.77 -4.51
CA LYS A 85 15.32 -2.82 -4.49
C LYS A 85 15.72 -2.34 -5.88
N THR A 86 15.37 -3.12 -6.91
CA THR A 86 15.64 -2.80 -8.31
C THR A 86 14.38 -2.96 -9.15
N ILE A 87 14.37 -2.31 -10.31
CA ILE A 87 13.24 -2.41 -11.24
C ILE A 87 13.06 -3.85 -11.77
N ASN A 88 14.17 -4.59 -11.91
CA ASN A 88 14.11 -5.98 -12.35
C ASN A 88 13.48 -6.86 -11.28
N GLU A 89 13.91 -6.72 -10.02
CA GLU A 89 13.29 -7.42 -8.89
C GLU A 89 11.79 -7.09 -8.75
N TYR A 90 11.42 -5.83 -8.97
CA TYR A 90 10.02 -5.42 -8.98
C TYR A 90 9.21 -6.18 -10.05
N LYS A 91 9.73 -6.23 -11.29
CA LYS A 91 9.10 -6.97 -12.40
C LYS A 91 8.99 -8.46 -12.09
N GLU A 92 10.05 -9.06 -11.57
CA GLU A 92 10.07 -10.48 -11.20
C GLU A 92 9.02 -10.81 -10.14
N LYS A 93 8.91 -9.98 -9.08
CA LYS A 93 7.89 -10.13 -8.04
C LYS A 93 6.47 -10.02 -8.62
N VAL A 94 6.22 -9.02 -9.47
CA VAL A 94 4.90 -8.86 -10.12
C VAL A 94 4.54 -10.08 -10.94
N ILE A 95 5.48 -10.58 -11.77
CA ILE A 95 5.27 -11.78 -12.59
C ILE A 95 5.07 -13.01 -11.72
N PHE A 96 5.86 -13.18 -10.66
CA PHE A 96 5.74 -14.29 -9.73
C PHE A 96 4.34 -14.35 -9.12
N TYR A 97 3.91 -13.27 -8.47
CA TYR A 97 2.60 -13.24 -7.83
C TYR A 97 1.44 -13.33 -8.82
N SER A 98 1.57 -12.78 -10.03
CA SER A 98 0.53 -12.92 -11.06
C SER A 98 0.30 -14.36 -11.52
N LYS A 99 1.34 -15.20 -11.46
CA LYS A 99 1.28 -16.62 -11.84
C LYS A 99 0.94 -17.55 -10.67
N ASN A 100 1.00 -17.05 -9.43
CA ASN A 100 0.83 -17.86 -8.22
C ASN A 100 -0.30 -17.32 -7.33
N PRO A 101 -1.58 -17.55 -7.68
CA PRO A 101 -2.72 -17.04 -6.91
C PRO A 101 -2.75 -17.52 -5.45
N ASN A 102 -2.19 -18.70 -5.17
CA ASN A 102 -2.11 -19.24 -3.81
C ASN A 102 -1.22 -18.37 -2.91
N GLU A 103 -0.13 -17.83 -3.43
CA GLU A 103 0.76 -16.91 -2.70
C GLU A 103 0.04 -15.58 -2.39
N ILE A 104 -0.75 -15.06 -3.34
CA ILE A 104 -1.59 -13.88 -3.09
C ILE A 104 -2.60 -14.16 -1.97
N ASN A 105 -3.25 -15.33 -1.99
CA ASN A 105 -4.21 -15.70 -0.95
C ASN A 105 -3.53 -15.84 0.42
N ALA A 106 -2.32 -16.40 0.48
CA ALA A 106 -1.53 -16.46 1.70
C ALA A 106 -1.22 -15.06 2.25
N LEU A 107 -0.83 -14.10 1.37
CA LEU A 107 -0.62 -12.70 1.75
C LEU A 107 -1.90 -12.04 2.25
N LYS A 108 -3.04 -12.25 1.59
CA LYS A 108 -4.34 -11.73 2.03
C LYS A 108 -4.74 -12.26 3.41
N ASN A 109 -4.51 -13.54 3.66
CA ASN A 109 -4.74 -14.16 4.97
C ASN A 109 -3.82 -13.57 6.05
N LYS A 110 -2.53 -13.33 5.72
CA LYS A 110 -1.58 -12.65 6.62
C LYS A 110 -2.05 -11.24 6.96
N LEU A 111 -2.49 -10.45 5.95
CA LEU A 111 -3.05 -9.12 6.15
C LEU A 111 -4.31 -9.12 7.02
N SER A 112 -5.20 -10.09 6.83
CA SER A 112 -6.41 -10.21 7.66
C SER A 112 -6.08 -10.42 9.15
N LYS A 113 -5.08 -11.25 9.46
CA LYS A 113 -4.61 -11.45 10.83
C LYS A 113 -3.95 -10.19 11.41
N LEU A 114 -3.15 -9.49 10.60
CA LEU A 114 -2.47 -8.25 11.01
C LEU A 114 -3.46 -7.11 11.28
N LYS A 115 -4.60 -7.08 10.60
CA LYS A 115 -5.67 -6.10 10.84
C LYS A 115 -6.24 -6.22 12.25
N SER A 116 -6.38 -7.44 12.76
CA SER A 116 -6.96 -7.68 14.10
C SER A 116 -5.94 -7.48 15.23
N ASN A 117 -4.67 -7.84 15.00
CA ASN A 117 -3.65 -7.92 16.05
C ASN A 117 -2.37 -7.14 15.72
N GLY A 118 -2.32 -6.41 14.60
CA GLY A 118 -1.10 -5.74 14.14
C GLY A 118 -0.90 -4.35 14.76
N GLU A 119 0.34 -4.02 15.07
CA GLU A 119 0.72 -2.72 15.63
C GLU A 119 0.43 -1.54 14.70
N LEU A 120 0.49 -1.74 13.36
CA LEU A 120 0.28 -0.69 12.37
C LEU A 120 -1.08 0.00 12.50
N PHE A 121 -2.10 -0.76 12.89
CA PHE A 121 -3.48 -0.28 13.01
C PHE A 121 -3.91 -0.05 14.46
N ASN A 122 -2.98 -0.20 15.42
CA ASN A 122 -3.22 0.02 16.83
C ASN A 122 -2.77 1.42 17.24
N THR A 123 -3.72 2.35 17.28
CA THR A 123 -3.48 3.76 17.60
C THR A 123 -2.94 3.96 19.02
N GLU A 124 -3.39 3.15 19.97
CA GLU A 124 -2.96 3.23 21.37
C GLU A 124 -1.47 2.87 21.51
N THR A 125 -1.06 1.74 20.92
CA THR A 125 0.35 1.32 20.90
C THR A 125 1.24 2.36 20.20
N PHE A 126 0.76 2.93 19.09
CA PHE A 126 1.48 4.01 18.39
C PHE A 126 1.66 5.24 19.29
N THR A 127 0.60 5.67 19.98
CA THR A 127 0.63 6.83 20.87
C THR A 127 1.65 6.64 21.99
N ILE A 128 1.63 5.49 22.65
CA ILE A 128 2.59 5.17 23.73
C ILE A 128 4.03 5.21 23.21
N LYS A 129 4.30 4.61 22.05
CA LYS A 129 5.64 4.62 21.44
C LYS A 129 6.09 6.05 21.11
N LEU A 130 5.20 6.86 20.53
CA LEU A 130 5.49 8.26 20.20
C LEU A 130 5.79 9.09 21.45
N GLU A 131 4.98 8.97 22.50
CA GLU A 131 5.22 9.67 23.78
C GLU A 131 6.55 9.30 24.39
N ASN A 132 6.96 8.05 24.34
CA ASN A 132 8.26 7.61 24.87
C ASN A 132 9.42 8.27 24.11
N VAL A 133 9.36 8.27 22.77
CA VAL A 133 10.36 8.96 21.95
C VAL A 133 10.43 10.46 22.29
N LEU A 134 9.28 11.12 22.45
CA LEU A 134 9.23 12.55 22.81
C LEU A 134 9.78 12.83 24.22
N LYS A 135 9.59 11.92 25.18
CA LYS A 135 10.17 12.02 26.53
C LYS A 135 11.70 11.89 26.49
N ASP A 136 12.23 10.99 25.66
CA ASP A 136 13.66 10.78 25.51
C ASP A 136 14.38 11.97 24.84
N LEU A 137 13.68 12.67 23.93
CA LEU A 137 14.22 13.87 23.27
C LEU A 137 14.30 15.11 24.21
N LYS A 138 13.61 15.10 25.36
CA LYS A 138 13.63 16.19 26.34
C LYS A 138 14.80 16.07 27.35
N ARG A 139 15.64 15.04 27.25
CA ARG A 139 16.86 14.88 28.03
C ARG A 139 18.06 15.37 27.25
#